data_f869b00c7d1ba0e8da57bd519e03f556
#
_entry.id   f869b00c7d1ba0e8da57bd519e03f556
#
_cell.length_a   1.000
_cell.length_b   1.000
_cell.length_c   1.000
_cell.angle_alpha   90.00
_cell.angle_beta   90.00
_cell.angle_gamma   90.00
#
_symmetry.space_group_name_H-M   'P 1'
#
loop_
_entity.id
_entity.type
_entity.pdbx_description
1 polymer ?
#
loop_
_entity_poly.entity_id
_entity_poly.type
_entity_poly.pdbx_seq_one_letter_code
_entity_poly.pdbx_strand_id
1 'polypeptide(L)'
;MQDKDDLVEAIRQTLAECAQLAVDVTTLADTDDLYDAGLTSLNTVNLMLAVEDCFDCEFPEEMLARETFQSIHAIAEAVRTMRT
;
A
#
# COMPACT_ATOMS: atom_id res chain seq x y z
N MET A 1 14.32 -10.98 -12.57
CA MET A 1 13.68 -9.89 -12.09
C MET A 1 12.37 -10.14 -11.48
N GLN A 2 12.21 -9.67 -10.35
CA GLN A 2 11.07 -10.00 -9.52
C GLN A 2 10.17 -8.80 -9.37
N ASP A 3 9.31 -8.58 -10.34
CA ASP A 3 8.37 -7.47 -10.28
C ASP A 3 7.64 -7.43 -8.96
N LYS A 4 7.26 -8.60 -8.46
CA LYS A 4 6.52 -8.68 -7.21
C LYS A 4 7.34 -8.16 -6.05
N ASP A 5 8.60 -8.55 -5.98
CA ASP A 5 9.46 -8.12 -4.88
C ASP A 5 9.74 -6.63 -4.97
N ASP A 6 9.99 -6.13 -6.18
CA ASP A 6 10.22 -4.71 -6.38
C ASP A 6 8.99 -3.90 -6.01
N LEU A 7 7.83 -4.40 -6.36
CA LEU A 7 6.57 -3.73 -6.08
C LEU A 7 6.32 -3.66 -4.58
N VAL A 8 6.51 -4.78 -3.90
CA VAL A 8 6.31 -4.84 -2.46
C VAL A 8 7.27 -3.88 -1.75
N GLU A 9 8.51 -3.86 -2.18
CA GLU A 9 9.50 -2.98 -1.56
C GLU A 9 9.15 -1.52 -1.76
N ALA A 10 8.71 -1.15 -2.96
CA ALA A 10 8.33 0.23 -3.23
C ALA A 10 7.12 0.64 -2.40
N ILE A 11 6.16 -0.25 -2.23
CA ILE A 11 4.99 0.05 -1.40
C ILE A 11 5.41 0.20 0.05
N ARG A 12 6.32 -0.64 0.52
CA ARG A 12 6.81 -0.56 1.89
C ARG A 12 7.49 0.78 2.15
N GLN A 13 8.28 1.25 1.20
CA GLN A 13 8.92 2.55 1.34
C GLN A 13 7.91 3.68 1.33
N THR A 14 6.89 3.58 0.48
CA THR A 14 5.83 4.58 0.42
C THR A 14 5.09 4.65 1.75
N LEU A 15 4.82 3.49 2.35
CA LEU A 15 4.20 3.44 3.67
C LEU A 15 5.06 4.17 4.70
N ALA A 16 6.35 3.91 4.68
CA ALA A 16 7.25 4.52 5.66
C ALA A 16 7.24 6.04 5.56
N GLU A 17 7.08 6.56 4.35
CA GLU A 17 7.13 8.00 4.13
C GLU A 17 5.79 8.69 4.36
N CYS A 18 4.67 8.00 4.13
CA CYS A 18 3.38 8.67 4.06
C CYS A 18 2.37 8.24 5.12
N ALA A 19 2.47 7.04 5.65
CA ALA A 19 1.37 6.48 6.44
C ALA A 19 1.49 6.73 7.93
N GLN A 20 2.66 7.05 8.43
CA GLN A 20 2.87 7.34 9.86
C GLN A 20 2.28 6.25 10.76
N LEU A 21 2.65 5.02 10.49
CA LEU A 21 2.16 3.90 11.28
C LEU A 21 2.73 3.94 12.70
N ALA A 22 2.02 3.29 13.62
CA ALA A 22 2.46 3.19 15.00
C ALA A 22 3.67 2.28 15.16
N VAL A 23 3.93 1.42 14.18
CA VAL A 23 5.03 0.48 14.24
C VAL A 23 5.98 0.73 13.07
N ASP A 24 7.19 0.20 13.20
CA ASP A 24 8.19 0.31 12.14
C ASP A 24 7.78 -0.59 10.97
N VAL A 25 7.72 0.00 9.78
CA VAL A 25 7.30 -0.72 8.58
C VAL A 25 8.19 -1.94 8.32
N THR A 26 9.46 -1.86 8.69
CA THR A 26 10.38 -2.97 8.46
C THR A 26 10.06 -4.20 9.30
N THR A 27 9.23 -4.06 10.32
CA THR A 27 8.84 -5.19 11.17
C THR A 27 7.58 -5.87 10.70
N LEU A 28 6.93 -5.33 9.66
CA LEU A 28 5.65 -5.84 9.17
C LEU A 28 5.87 -6.91 8.13
N ALA A 29 5.10 -8.00 8.24
CA ALA A 29 5.03 -8.97 7.16
C ALA A 29 4.11 -8.43 6.07
N ASP A 30 4.26 -8.93 4.86
CA ASP A 30 3.46 -8.46 3.72
C ASP A 30 1.97 -8.64 3.96
N THR A 31 1.59 -9.61 4.77
CA THR A 31 0.18 -9.92 5.01
C THR A 31 -0.34 -9.36 6.34
N ASP A 32 0.48 -8.64 7.07
CA ASP A 32 0.03 -8.03 8.33
C ASP A 32 -1.02 -6.97 8.06
N ASP A 33 -1.96 -6.84 8.99
CA ASP A 33 -3.04 -5.86 8.87
C ASP A 33 -2.52 -4.47 9.18
N LEU A 34 -2.54 -3.60 8.18
CA LEU A 34 -2.01 -2.25 8.34
C LEU A 34 -2.87 -1.41 9.28
N TYR A 35 -4.17 -1.67 9.35
CA TYR A 35 -5.02 -0.94 10.26
C TYR A 35 -4.67 -1.28 11.71
N ASP A 36 -4.32 -2.54 11.97
CA ASP A 36 -3.83 -2.92 13.30
C ASP A 36 -2.51 -2.24 13.61
N ALA A 37 -1.73 -1.95 12.58
CA ALA A 37 -0.43 -1.29 12.76
C ALA A 37 -0.55 0.22 12.91
N GLY A 38 -1.77 0.77 12.82
CA GLY A 38 -1.98 2.18 13.07
C GLY A 38 -2.40 2.99 11.85
N LEU A 39 -2.69 2.34 10.74
CA LEU A 39 -3.14 3.07 9.55
C LEU A 39 -4.52 3.66 9.79
N THR A 40 -4.64 4.97 9.64
CA THR A 40 -5.91 5.68 9.83
C THR A 40 -6.56 5.94 8.48
N SER A 41 -7.83 6.35 8.51
CA SER A 41 -8.55 6.70 7.28
C SER A 41 -7.85 7.85 6.55
N LEU A 42 -7.40 8.84 7.29
CA LEU A 42 -6.71 9.97 6.67
C LEU A 42 -5.40 9.53 6.03
N ASN A 43 -4.62 8.74 6.74
CA ASN A 43 -3.36 8.27 6.19
C ASN A 43 -3.57 7.31 5.04
N THR A 44 -4.69 6.60 5.02
CA THR A 44 -5.00 5.73 3.88
C THR A 44 -5.17 6.55 2.61
N VAL A 45 -5.81 7.72 2.69
CA VAL A 45 -5.96 8.59 1.53
C VAL A 45 -4.59 9.07 1.07
N ASN A 46 -3.74 9.49 2.01
CA ASN A 46 -2.39 9.92 1.67
C ASN A 46 -1.60 8.80 1.01
N LEU A 47 -1.74 7.60 1.54
CA LEU A 47 -1.06 6.43 0.99
C LEU A 47 -1.54 6.14 -0.43
N MET A 48 -2.86 6.20 -0.63
CA MET A 48 -3.43 5.96 -1.95
C MET A 48 -2.86 6.93 -2.98
N LEU A 49 -2.83 8.22 -2.63
CA LEU A 49 -2.32 9.24 -3.55
C LEU A 49 -0.84 9.03 -3.84
N ALA A 50 -0.07 8.65 -2.82
CA ALA A 50 1.35 8.41 -2.99
C ALA A 50 1.61 7.20 -3.89
N VAL A 51 0.80 6.16 -3.74
CA VAL A 51 0.94 4.96 -4.57
C VAL A 51 0.59 5.29 -6.02
N GLU A 52 -0.49 6.06 -6.21
CA GLU A 52 -0.88 6.45 -7.57
C GLU A 52 0.24 7.24 -8.25
N ASP A 53 0.86 8.14 -7.51
CA ASP A 53 1.94 8.96 -8.06
C ASP A 53 3.18 8.11 -8.32
N CYS A 54 3.51 7.22 -7.40
CA CYS A 54 4.71 6.40 -7.50
C CYS A 54 4.67 5.44 -8.69
N PHE A 55 3.50 4.86 -8.96
CA PHE A 55 3.36 3.86 -9.99
C PHE A 55 2.65 4.38 -11.25
N ASP A 56 2.35 5.67 -11.26
CA ASP A 56 1.72 6.30 -12.42
C ASP A 56 0.44 5.57 -12.82
N CYS A 57 -0.42 5.36 -11.84
CA CYS A 57 -1.70 4.69 -12.04
C CYS A 57 -2.77 5.36 -11.18
N GLU A 58 -4.00 4.91 -11.34
CA GLU A 58 -5.13 5.50 -10.64
C GLU A 58 -6.05 4.40 -10.17
N PHE A 59 -6.35 4.38 -8.86
CA PHE A 59 -7.27 3.39 -8.32
C PHE A 59 -8.68 3.62 -8.85
N PRO A 60 -9.28 2.64 -9.51
CA PRO A 60 -10.69 2.78 -9.90
C PRO A 60 -11.58 2.76 -8.66
N GLU A 61 -12.77 3.30 -8.83
CA GLU A 61 -13.69 3.45 -7.71
C GLU A 61 -13.97 2.13 -7.00
N GLU A 62 -14.07 1.05 -7.75
CA GLU A 62 -14.38 -0.25 -7.16
C GLU A 62 -13.23 -0.77 -6.29
N MET A 63 -12.05 -0.19 -6.41
CA MET A 63 -10.91 -0.59 -5.59
C MET A 63 -10.71 0.33 -4.39
N LEU A 64 -11.54 1.35 -4.23
CA LEU A 64 -11.44 2.25 -3.09
C LEU A 64 -12.19 1.64 -1.91
N ALA A 65 -11.69 0.52 -1.43
CA ALA A 65 -12.30 -0.23 -0.35
C ALA A 65 -11.26 -0.51 0.72
N ARG A 66 -11.75 -0.78 1.92
CA ARG A 66 -10.88 -1.04 3.05
C ARG A 66 -9.92 -2.20 2.78
N GLU A 67 -10.42 -3.24 2.13
CA GLU A 67 -9.63 -4.43 1.86
C GLU A 67 -8.43 -4.14 0.96
N THR A 68 -8.55 -3.18 0.09
CA THR A 68 -7.48 -2.85 -0.85
C THR A 68 -6.22 -2.38 -0.11
N PHE A 69 -6.41 -1.71 1.01
CA PHE A 69 -5.29 -1.12 1.75
C PHE A 69 -5.03 -1.85 3.07
N GLN A 70 -5.55 -3.04 3.20
CA GLN A 70 -5.45 -3.78 4.45
C GLN A 70 -4.05 -4.31 4.74
N SER A 71 -3.29 -4.60 3.68
CA SER A 71 -1.94 -5.13 3.84
C SER A 71 -1.08 -4.70 2.67
N ILE A 72 0.23 -4.81 2.84
CA ILE A 72 1.17 -4.53 1.75
C ILE A 72 0.88 -5.46 0.58
N HIS A 73 0.59 -6.73 0.88
CA HIS A 73 0.25 -7.70 -0.16
C HIS A 73 -1.00 -7.26 -0.94
N ALA A 74 -2.03 -6.80 -0.24
CA ALA A 74 -3.27 -6.38 -0.88
C ALA A 74 -3.03 -5.19 -1.79
N ILE A 75 -2.23 -4.23 -1.33
CA ILE A 75 -1.91 -3.05 -2.14
C ILE A 75 -1.13 -3.47 -3.39
N ALA A 76 -0.17 -4.37 -3.21
CA ALA A 76 0.63 -4.85 -4.33
C ALA A 76 -0.22 -5.55 -5.39
N GLU A 77 -1.19 -6.36 -4.95
CA GLU A 77 -2.07 -7.03 -5.89
C GLU A 77 -2.95 -6.03 -6.63
N ALA A 78 -3.41 -5.00 -5.94
CA ALA A 78 -4.22 -3.97 -6.58
C ALA A 78 -3.41 -3.22 -7.65
N VAL A 79 -2.18 -2.85 -7.31
CA VAL A 79 -1.32 -2.13 -8.25
C VAL A 79 -1.01 -3.00 -9.45
N ARG A 80 -0.75 -4.28 -9.22
CA ARG A 80 -0.47 -5.21 -10.30
C ARG A 80 -1.64 -5.31 -11.26
N THR A 81 -2.84 -5.40 -10.70
CA THR A 81 -4.06 -5.46 -11.50
C THR A 81 -4.23 -4.20 -12.34
N MET A 82 -3.97 -3.04 -11.75
CA MET A 82 -4.14 -1.78 -12.46
C MET A 82 -3.11 -1.60 -13.57
N ARG A 83 -1.93 -2.18 -13.41
CA ARG A 83 -0.86 -2.04 -14.39
C ARG A 83 -0.95 -3.06 -15.52
N THR A 84 -1.83 -4.01 -15.41
CA THR A 84 -2.06 -5.00 -16.44
C THR A 84 -3.00 -4.46 -17.54
#